data_d207cbf949ec13f6abad46319db6f066
#
_entry.id   d207cbf949ec13f6abad46319db6f066
#
_cell.length_a   1.000
_cell.length_b   1.000
_cell.length_c   1.000
_cell.angle_alpha   90.00
_cell.angle_beta   90.00
_cell.angle_gamma   90.00
#
_symmetry.space_group_name_H-M   'P 1'
#
loop_
_entity.id
_entity.type
_entity.pdbx_description
1 polymer ?
#
loop_
_entity_poly.entity_id
_entity_poly.type
_entity_poly.pdbx_seq_one_letter_code
_entity_poly.pdbx_strand_id
1 'polypeptide(L)'
;IPKDWQILELHMDSAGASAKGGHVIINSAYSADQYDTALANFIGSFFPGRAKNIVPRSDLANPNRAATRGYSYRLLENGFITNSGDLNKFNGQMDDLARGILNAFGIATASPAKEDSDGKVTAGGTSQDSVQHYGKVSYQSHIRDIGWACWQSDGRMSGTTGQNRRIEAFRLVPVGETDVVVHIKDVGDKEYKNISKGTI
;
A
#
# COMPACT_ATOMS: atom_id res chain seq x y z
N ILE A 1 18.14 -14.99 1.33
CA ILE A 1 17.99 -13.58 0.89
C ILE A 1 19.37 -13.13 0.42
N PRO A 2 19.50 -12.56 -0.80
CA PRO A 2 20.73 -11.93 -1.28
C PRO A 2 21.17 -10.77 -0.36
N LYS A 3 22.47 -10.55 -0.24
CA LYS A 3 23.03 -9.53 0.70
C LYS A 3 22.88 -8.10 0.23
N ASP A 4 22.69 -7.91 -1.06
CA ASP A 4 22.46 -6.63 -1.71
C ASP A 4 20.98 -6.17 -1.65
N TRP A 5 20.08 -7.01 -1.15
CA TRP A 5 18.68 -6.66 -0.99
C TRP A 5 18.46 -5.74 0.20
N GLN A 6 17.54 -4.79 0.00
CA GLN A 6 17.04 -3.94 1.08
C GLN A 6 15.86 -4.64 1.75
N ILE A 7 15.94 -4.83 3.05
CA ILE A 7 14.87 -5.45 3.84
C ILE A 7 14.12 -4.36 4.60
N LEU A 8 12.81 -4.30 4.39
CA LEU A 8 11.91 -3.42 5.10
C LEU A 8 10.87 -4.24 5.87
N GLU A 9 10.79 -4.02 7.16
CA GLU A 9 9.72 -4.53 8.02
C GLU A 9 8.73 -3.41 8.31
N LEU A 10 7.43 -3.67 8.15
CA LEU A 10 6.36 -2.67 8.31
C LEU A 10 5.61 -2.92 9.61
N HIS A 11 5.51 -1.90 10.45
CA HIS A 11 4.79 -1.92 11.73
C HIS A 11 3.93 -0.66 11.91
N MET A 12 3.12 -0.66 12.93
CA MET A 12 2.57 0.50 13.59
C MET A 12 2.97 0.44 15.07
N ASP A 13 3.52 1.52 15.58
CA ASP A 13 3.95 1.65 16.98
C ASP A 13 2.74 1.70 17.95
N SER A 14 2.98 1.44 19.21
CA SER A 14 1.96 1.48 20.27
C SER A 14 2.50 2.16 21.52
N ALA A 15 1.78 3.18 22.00
CA ALA A 15 2.06 3.88 23.24
C ALA A 15 0.78 4.55 23.78
N GLY A 16 0.89 5.53 24.67
CA GLY A 16 -0.26 6.33 25.10
C GLY A 16 -0.94 7.04 23.92
N ALA A 17 -2.24 7.31 24.00
CA ALA A 17 -3.07 7.85 22.92
C ALA A 17 -2.59 9.19 22.32
N SER A 18 -1.77 9.94 23.07
CA SER A 18 -1.15 11.20 22.61
C SER A 18 0.12 10.99 21.77
N ALA A 19 0.72 9.78 21.79
CA ALA A 19 1.89 9.45 20.98
C ALA A 19 1.47 9.38 19.50
N LYS A 20 2.26 9.97 18.62
CA LYS A 20 1.98 10.04 17.18
C LYS A 20 3.24 10.20 16.35
N GLY A 21 3.11 9.94 15.06
CA GLY A 21 4.16 10.18 14.06
C GLY A 21 4.96 8.96 13.68
N GLY A 22 5.37 8.89 12.41
CA GLY A 22 6.13 7.77 11.86
C GLY A 22 7.63 7.92 12.04
N HIS A 23 8.34 6.80 12.06
CA HIS A 23 9.80 6.79 12.17
C HIS A 23 10.40 5.48 11.65
N VAL A 24 11.68 5.54 11.32
CA VAL A 24 12.50 4.41 10.89
C VAL A 24 13.37 3.97 12.05
N ILE A 25 13.36 2.68 12.33
CA ILE A 25 14.26 2.07 13.31
C ILE A 25 15.36 1.32 12.54
N ILE A 26 16.61 1.63 12.91
CA ILE A 26 17.81 0.95 12.43
C ILE A 26 18.57 0.32 13.60
N ASN A 27 19.43 -0.66 13.33
CA ASN A 27 20.32 -1.17 14.37
C ASN A 27 21.36 -0.10 14.75
N SER A 28 21.59 0.11 16.06
CA SER A 28 22.47 1.16 16.57
C SER A 28 23.95 0.97 16.24
N ALA A 29 24.36 -0.20 15.76
CA ALA A 29 25.71 -0.45 15.29
C ALA A 29 25.99 0.11 13.88
N TYR A 30 24.96 0.60 13.19
CA TYR A 30 25.07 1.14 11.82
C TYR A 30 24.65 2.62 11.77
N SER A 31 25.25 3.34 10.84
CA SER A 31 24.78 4.67 10.44
C SER A 31 23.63 4.53 9.44
N ALA A 32 22.74 5.51 9.45
CA ALA A 32 21.67 5.58 8.46
C ALA A 32 22.22 5.71 7.04
N ASP A 33 21.70 4.92 6.12
CA ASP A 33 22.03 5.00 4.70
C ASP A 33 21.07 5.95 3.94
N GLN A 34 21.21 6.01 2.62
CA GLN A 34 20.36 6.84 1.76
C GLN A 34 18.88 6.42 1.81
N TYR A 35 18.60 5.13 1.93
CA TYR A 35 17.22 4.60 1.98
C TYR A 35 16.58 4.90 3.33
N ASP A 36 17.34 4.75 4.43
CA ASP A 36 16.89 5.13 5.77
C ASP A 36 16.52 6.61 5.82
N THR A 37 17.37 7.45 5.24
CA THR A 37 17.18 8.91 5.21
C THR A 37 15.97 9.29 4.35
N ALA A 38 15.85 8.73 3.15
CA ALA A 38 14.70 9.00 2.26
C ALA A 38 13.38 8.54 2.90
N LEU A 39 13.38 7.34 3.49
CA LEU A 39 12.21 6.78 4.15
C LEU A 39 11.80 7.59 5.38
N ALA A 40 12.79 8.05 6.20
CA ALA A 40 12.54 8.87 7.36
C ALA A 40 11.97 10.25 7.00
N ASN A 41 12.46 10.87 5.94
CA ASN A 41 11.93 12.13 5.42
C ASN A 41 10.49 11.98 4.94
N PHE A 42 10.20 10.92 4.20
CA PHE A 42 8.85 10.62 3.74
C PHE A 42 7.90 10.36 4.91
N ILE A 43 8.23 9.40 5.79
CA ILE A 43 7.32 8.98 6.86
C ILE A 43 7.11 10.07 7.90
N GLY A 44 8.12 10.89 8.18
CA GLY A 44 8.02 12.03 9.09
C GLY A 44 7.12 13.13 8.57
N SER A 45 7.07 13.33 7.25
CA SER A 45 6.10 14.23 6.59
C SER A 45 4.71 13.62 6.51
N PHE A 46 4.64 12.33 6.22
CA PHE A 46 3.36 11.61 6.10
C PHE A 46 2.69 11.45 7.46
N PHE A 47 3.41 11.00 8.49
CA PHE A 47 2.93 10.94 9.88
C PHE A 47 3.76 11.86 10.77
N PRO A 48 3.42 13.16 10.85
CA PRO A 48 4.17 14.11 11.66
C PRO A 48 3.94 13.92 13.16
N GLY A 49 4.94 14.26 13.97
CA GLY A 49 4.81 14.26 15.43
C GLY A 49 6.01 13.74 16.19
N ARG A 50 6.99 13.13 15.52
CA ARG A 50 8.25 12.69 16.12
C ARG A 50 9.30 13.80 16.03
N ALA A 51 10.09 13.97 17.11
CA ALA A 51 11.25 14.87 17.09
C ALA A 51 12.42 14.32 16.26
N LYS A 52 12.49 12.99 16.14
CA LYS A 52 13.47 12.28 15.31
C LYS A 52 12.78 11.17 14.54
N ASN A 53 13.01 11.13 13.23
CA ASN A 53 12.42 10.12 12.36
C ASN A 53 13.37 8.97 12.04
N ILE A 54 14.62 9.00 12.53
CA ILE A 54 15.54 7.85 12.56
C ILE A 54 15.86 7.56 14.02
N VAL A 55 15.61 6.33 14.45
CA VAL A 55 15.77 5.88 15.83
C VAL A 55 16.68 4.65 15.86
N PRO A 56 17.97 4.81 16.22
CA PRO A 56 18.88 3.69 16.43
C PRO A 56 18.47 2.88 17.66
N ARG A 57 18.35 1.55 17.52
CA ARG A 57 17.97 0.60 18.59
C ARG A 57 18.90 -0.60 18.62
N SER A 58 19.18 -1.12 19.83
CA SER A 58 19.97 -2.34 20.05
C SER A 58 19.20 -3.45 20.78
N ASP A 59 17.95 -3.20 21.14
CA ASP A 59 17.12 -4.06 21.98
C ASP A 59 16.05 -4.85 21.18
N LEU A 60 15.96 -4.63 19.86
CA LEU A 60 14.98 -5.31 19.02
C LEU A 60 15.56 -6.56 18.35
N ALA A 61 14.81 -7.66 18.41
CA ALA A 61 15.28 -8.96 17.94
C ALA A 61 15.58 -9.01 16.44
N ASN A 62 14.67 -8.51 15.59
CA ASN A 62 14.81 -8.59 14.13
C ASN A 62 15.92 -7.68 13.59
N PRO A 63 16.04 -6.39 13.98
CA PRO A 63 17.17 -5.57 13.63
C PRO A 63 18.53 -6.19 14.05
N ASN A 64 18.60 -6.78 15.25
CA ASN A 64 19.83 -7.42 15.73
C ASN A 64 20.20 -8.67 14.94
N ARG A 65 19.21 -9.53 14.61
CA ARG A 65 19.43 -10.73 13.78
C ARG A 65 19.87 -10.38 12.37
N ALA A 66 19.29 -9.35 11.79
CA ALA A 66 19.65 -8.86 10.46
C ALA A 66 21.07 -8.29 10.46
N ALA A 67 21.41 -7.46 11.45
CA ALA A 67 22.74 -6.87 11.63
C ALA A 67 23.82 -7.96 11.80
N THR A 68 23.60 -8.95 12.67
CA THR A 68 24.55 -10.06 12.88
C THR A 68 24.80 -10.84 11.59
N ARG A 69 23.82 -10.90 10.69
CA ARG A 69 23.94 -11.58 9.39
C ARG A 69 24.40 -10.67 8.26
N GLY A 70 24.65 -9.39 8.52
CA GLY A 70 25.11 -8.41 7.52
C GLY A 70 24.06 -8.09 6.46
N TYR A 71 22.78 -8.03 6.84
CA TYR A 71 21.71 -7.57 5.95
C TYR A 71 21.46 -6.08 6.12
N SER A 72 21.16 -5.40 5.00
CA SER A 72 20.62 -4.05 5.01
C SER A 72 19.14 -4.10 5.41
N TYR A 73 18.84 -3.71 6.65
CA TYR A 73 17.53 -3.90 7.27
C TYR A 73 17.08 -2.64 8.01
N ARG A 74 15.81 -2.32 7.86
CA ARG A 74 15.12 -1.28 8.63
C ARG A 74 13.70 -1.70 8.97
N LEU A 75 13.21 -1.21 10.11
CA LEU A 75 11.82 -1.33 10.54
C LEU A 75 11.16 0.05 10.42
N LEU A 76 10.02 0.11 9.75
CA LEU A 76 9.25 1.34 9.57
C LEU A 76 8.01 1.29 10.46
N GLU A 77 7.93 2.24 11.38
CA GLU A 77 6.73 2.51 12.16
C GLU A 77 5.85 3.51 11.41
N ASN A 78 4.70 3.03 10.91
CA ASN A 78 3.73 3.80 10.13
C ASN A 78 2.75 4.55 11.04
N GLY A 79 3.28 5.36 11.96
CA GLY A 79 2.49 6.03 13.00
C GLY A 79 2.14 5.11 14.16
N PHE A 80 1.23 5.55 15.02
CA PHE A 80 0.80 4.84 16.22
C PHE A 80 -0.60 4.26 16.07
N ILE A 81 -0.76 2.96 16.27
CA ILE A 81 -2.06 2.28 16.23
C ILE A 81 -3.01 2.80 17.35
N THR A 82 -2.43 3.28 18.45
CA THR A 82 -3.16 3.86 19.59
C THR A 82 -3.57 5.32 19.38
N ASN A 83 -3.10 5.98 18.30
CA ASN A 83 -3.47 7.34 17.93
C ASN A 83 -4.51 7.32 16.82
N SER A 84 -5.70 7.87 17.10
CA SER A 84 -6.80 7.85 16.13
C SER A 84 -6.48 8.63 14.85
N GLY A 85 -5.68 9.70 14.92
CA GLY A 85 -5.26 10.48 13.76
C GLY A 85 -4.34 9.69 12.83
N ASP A 86 -3.31 9.03 13.40
CA ASP A 86 -2.40 8.18 12.65
C ASP A 86 -3.13 6.97 12.05
N LEU A 87 -3.98 6.31 12.85
CA LEU A 87 -4.73 5.14 12.40
C LEU A 87 -5.72 5.49 11.28
N ASN A 88 -6.44 6.60 11.39
CA ASN A 88 -7.34 7.06 10.34
C ASN A 88 -6.59 7.41 9.06
N LYS A 89 -5.44 8.06 9.18
CA LYS A 89 -4.60 8.38 8.02
C LYS A 89 -4.02 7.13 7.37
N PHE A 90 -3.54 6.18 8.17
CA PHE A 90 -3.07 4.88 7.68
C PHE A 90 -4.16 4.17 6.86
N ASN A 91 -5.37 4.05 7.40
CA ASN A 91 -6.48 3.37 6.74
C ASN A 91 -7.00 4.14 5.50
N GLY A 92 -7.00 5.47 5.54
CA GLY A 92 -7.58 6.30 4.48
C GLY A 92 -6.61 6.63 3.34
N GLN A 93 -5.29 6.52 3.56
CA GLN A 93 -4.27 6.93 2.58
C GLN A 93 -3.22 5.83 2.34
N MET A 94 -3.64 4.57 2.37
CA MET A 94 -2.72 3.42 2.26
C MET A 94 -1.97 3.39 0.92
N ASP A 95 -2.61 3.79 -0.17
CA ASP A 95 -1.98 3.85 -1.50
C ASP A 95 -0.89 4.93 -1.57
N ASP A 96 -1.13 6.10 -0.98
CA ASP A 96 -0.15 7.18 -0.92
C ASP A 96 1.02 6.79 -0.01
N LEU A 97 0.73 6.12 1.10
CA LEU A 97 1.74 5.56 1.98
C LEU A 97 2.63 4.54 1.25
N ALA A 98 2.02 3.58 0.56
CA ALA A 98 2.74 2.56 -0.20
C ALA A 98 3.60 3.17 -1.30
N ARG A 99 3.06 4.13 -2.08
CA ARG A 99 3.82 4.85 -3.10
C ARG A 99 5.00 5.61 -2.51
N GLY A 100 4.79 6.32 -1.43
CA GLY A 100 5.88 7.08 -0.79
C GLY A 100 6.99 6.17 -0.25
N ILE A 101 6.64 5.01 0.30
CA ILE A 101 7.62 3.99 0.71
C ILE A 101 8.42 3.50 -0.49
N LEU A 102 7.76 3.10 -1.59
CA LEU A 102 8.43 2.63 -2.81
C LEU A 102 9.34 3.70 -3.41
N ASN A 103 8.87 4.95 -3.49
CA ASN A 103 9.66 6.08 -3.96
C ASN A 103 10.93 6.32 -3.12
N ALA A 104 10.87 6.11 -1.80
CA ALA A 104 12.03 6.22 -0.93
C ALA A 104 13.12 5.18 -1.26
N PHE A 105 12.75 4.06 -1.89
CA PHE A 105 13.68 3.06 -2.43
C PHE A 105 14.05 3.29 -3.90
N GLY A 106 13.66 4.42 -4.50
CA GLY A 106 13.92 4.73 -5.90
C GLY A 106 13.05 3.95 -6.88
N ILE A 107 12.00 3.30 -6.40
CA ILE A 107 11.04 2.58 -7.26
C ILE A 107 9.99 3.59 -7.71
N ALA A 108 10.00 3.92 -9.00
CA ALA A 108 9.03 4.87 -9.56
C ALA A 108 7.61 4.29 -9.47
N THR A 109 6.70 5.06 -8.89
CA THR A 109 5.27 4.72 -8.83
C THR A 109 4.47 5.77 -9.61
N ALA A 110 3.50 5.32 -10.42
CA ALA A 110 2.59 6.26 -11.08
C ALA A 110 1.74 6.99 -10.02
N SER A 111 1.62 8.32 -10.14
CA SER A 111 0.65 9.06 -9.32
C SER A 111 -0.77 8.69 -9.73
N PRO A 112 -1.72 8.59 -8.78
CA PRO A 112 -3.12 8.46 -9.15
C PRO A 112 -3.54 9.68 -9.96
N ALA A 113 -4.33 9.46 -11.01
CA ALA A 113 -5.00 10.56 -11.68
C ALA A 113 -5.85 11.31 -10.64
N LYS A 114 -5.67 12.64 -10.53
CA LYS A 114 -6.57 13.45 -9.72
C LYS A 114 -7.95 13.39 -10.37
N GLU A 115 -8.93 12.89 -9.67
CA GLU A 115 -10.33 13.09 -10.04
C GLU A 115 -10.64 14.58 -9.80
N ASP A 116 -10.97 15.29 -10.85
CA ASP A 116 -11.56 16.61 -10.73
C ASP A 116 -12.95 16.46 -10.10
N SER A 117 -13.30 17.43 -9.25
CA SER A 117 -14.52 17.44 -8.41
C SER A 117 -15.85 17.40 -9.18
N ASP A 118 -15.82 17.20 -10.50
CA ASP A 118 -16.99 17.27 -11.39
C ASP A 118 -17.35 15.94 -12.07
N GLY A 119 -16.70 14.83 -11.72
CA GLY A 119 -17.06 13.50 -12.26
C GLY A 119 -16.91 13.38 -13.78
N LYS A 120 -16.24 14.32 -14.44
CA LYS A 120 -16.01 14.32 -15.88
C LYS A 120 -14.58 13.87 -16.17
N VAL A 121 -14.45 12.66 -16.67
CA VAL A 121 -13.18 12.16 -17.22
C VAL A 121 -12.88 12.95 -18.49
N THR A 122 -12.07 13.99 -18.39
CA THR A 122 -11.49 14.65 -19.56
C THR A 122 -10.31 13.80 -20.05
N ALA A 123 -10.48 13.19 -21.19
CA ALA A 123 -9.38 12.58 -21.96
C ALA A 123 -8.41 13.69 -22.39
N GLY A 124 -7.35 13.86 -21.62
CA GLY A 124 -6.32 14.84 -21.88
C GLY A 124 -4.95 14.30 -21.54
N GLY A 125 -4.23 13.82 -22.55
CA GLY A 125 -2.81 13.52 -22.45
C GLY A 125 -2.50 12.05 -22.24
N THR A 126 -1.92 11.45 -23.25
CA THR A 126 -1.28 10.15 -23.34
C THR A 126 -0.34 9.86 -22.15
N SER A 127 -0.90 9.43 -21.04
CA SER A 127 -0.25 8.54 -20.10
C SER A 127 -1.09 7.28 -20.11
N GLN A 128 -0.62 6.26 -20.79
CA GLN A 128 -1.14 4.92 -20.60
C GLN A 128 -1.17 4.69 -19.10
N ASP A 129 -2.38 4.50 -18.58
CA ASP A 129 -2.63 3.94 -17.25
C ASP A 129 -1.81 2.66 -17.19
N SER A 130 -0.59 2.76 -16.67
CA SER A 130 0.27 1.59 -16.54
C SER A 130 -0.28 0.79 -15.37
N VAL A 131 -1.39 0.11 -15.62
CA VAL A 131 -1.87 -0.98 -14.78
C VAL A 131 -0.68 -1.91 -14.63
N GLN A 132 -0.06 -1.93 -13.46
CA GLN A 132 0.96 -2.93 -13.18
C GLN A 132 0.25 -4.27 -13.16
N HIS A 133 0.40 -5.01 -14.26
CA HIS A 133 -0.17 -6.33 -14.42
C HIS A 133 0.59 -7.30 -13.55
N TYR A 134 0.03 -7.62 -12.40
CA TYR A 134 0.48 -8.71 -11.56
C TYR A 134 -0.32 -9.96 -11.96
N GLY A 135 0.35 -10.95 -12.56
CA GLY A 135 -0.30 -12.21 -12.95
C GLY A 135 -1.09 -12.13 -14.27
N LYS A 136 -2.01 -13.10 -14.48
CA LYS A 136 -2.79 -13.24 -15.71
C LYS A 136 -4.02 -12.32 -15.77
N VAL A 137 -4.53 -11.91 -14.62
CA VAL A 137 -5.69 -11.04 -14.48
C VAL A 137 -5.47 -10.11 -13.30
N SER A 138 -5.58 -8.81 -13.55
CA SER A 138 -5.61 -7.80 -12.48
C SER A 138 -7.04 -7.32 -12.28
N TYR A 139 -7.45 -7.10 -11.04
CA TYR A 139 -8.80 -6.67 -10.71
C TYR A 139 -8.84 -5.76 -9.49
N GLN A 140 -9.89 -4.95 -9.41
CA GLN A 140 -10.11 -3.96 -8.38
C GLN A 140 -11.60 -3.85 -8.09
N SER A 141 -11.99 -3.71 -6.83
CA SER A 141 -13.37 -3.54 -6.41
C SER A 141 -13.62 -2.14 -5.87
N HIS A 142 -14.75 -1.54 -6.25
CA HIS A 142 -15.29 -0.35 -5.58
C HIS A 142 -16.20 -0.79 -4.44
N ILE A 143 -15.89 -0.34 -3.24
CA ILE A 143 -16.57 -0.78 -2.02
C ILE A 143 -17.34 0.41 -1.46
N ARG A 144 -18.58 0.21 -1.07
CA ARG A 144 -19.44 1.24 -0.48
C ARG A 144 -18.72 1.93 0.70
N ASP A 145 -18.75 3.25 0.71
CA ASP A 145 -18.17 4.14 1.73
C ASP A 145 -16.63 4.04 1.88
N ILE A 146 -15.94 3.31 0.98
CA ILE A 146 -14.47 3.19 0.94
C ILE A 146 -13.92 3.70 -0.39
N GLY A 147 -14.63 3.43 -1.51
CA GLY A 147 -14.16 3.68 -2.86
C GLY A 147 -13.41 2.48 -3.46
N TRP A 148 -12.52 2.75 -4.41
CA TRP A 148 -11.74 1.71 -5.08
C TRP A 148 -10.68 1.12 -4.15
N ALA A 149 -10.75 -0.19 -3.91
CA ALA A 149 -9.70 -0.95 -3.22
C ALA A 149 -8.42 -1.03 -4.07
N CYS A 150 -7.32 -1.49 -3.49
CA CYS A 150 -6.10 -1.73 -4.25
C CYS A 150 -6.28 -2.78 -5.34
N TRP A 151 -5.52 -2.65 -6.43
CA TRP A 151 -5.42 -3.69 -7.46
C TRP A 151 -4.96 -5.01 -6.88
N GLN A 152 -5.62 -6.08 -7.26
CA GLN A 152 -5.31 -7.45 -6.88
C GLN A 152 -5.11 -8.32 -8.10
N SER A 153 -4.50 -9.50 -7.92
CA SER A 153 -4.30 -10.50 -8.98
C SER A 153 -4.32 -11.92 -8.42
N ASP A 154 -4.43 -12.89 -9.29
CA ASP A 154 -4.19 -14.30 -9.00
C ASP A 154 -4.99 -14.85 -7.79
N GLY A 155 -6.28 -14.54 -7.73
CA GLY A 155 -7.18 -15.04 -6.71
C GLY A 155 -7.09 -14.36 -5.34
N ARG A 156 -6.33 -13.28 -5.20
CA ARG A 156 -6.31 -12.50 -3.97
C ARG A 156 -7.65 -11.81 -3.73
N MET A 157 -8.02 -11.66 -2.50
CA MET A 157 -9.27 -11.00 -2.13
C MET A 157 -9.23 -9.50 -2.49
N SER A 158 -10.26 -9.03 -3.20
CA SER A 158 -10.54 -7.61 -3.40
C SER A 158 -11.89 -7.29 -2.76
N GLY A 159 -11.86 -6.56 -1.65
CA GLY A 159 -13.05 -6.30 -0.85
C GLY A 159 -12.76 -6.16 0.63
N THR A 160 -13.78 -6.25 1.47
CA THR A 160 -13.68 -6.23 2.93
C THR A 160 -14.29 -7.48 3.54
N THR A 161 -13.76 -7.93 4.66
CA THR A 161 -14.31 -9.05 5.44
C THR A 161 -14.88 -8.52 6.76
N GLY A 162 -16.07 -8.99 7.15
CA GLY A 162 -16.69 -8.66 8.43
C GLY A 162 -17.23 -7.25 8.59
N GLN A 163 -17.16 -6.40 7.54
CA GLN A 163 -17.61 -5.00 7.60
C GLN A 163 -19.02 -4.78 7.01
N ASN A 164 -19.65 -5.82 6.51
CA ASN A 164 -20.98 -5.75 5.87
C ASN A 164 -21.09 -4.63 4.80
N ARG A 165 -20.02 -4.44 4.01
CA ARG A 165 -19.96 -3.47 2.93
C ARG A 165 -20.12 -4.18 1.59
N ARG A 166 -21.01 -3.67 0.75
CA ARG A 166 -21.23 -4.22 -0.60
C ARG A 166 -20.15 -3.72 -1.56
N ILE A 167 -19.85 -4.56 -2.54
CA ILE A 167 -19.11 -4.14 -3.74
C ILE A 167 -20.11 -3.47 -4.66
N GLU A 168 -19.81 -2.27 -5.13
CA GLU A 168 -20.67 -1.46 -5.99
C GLU A 168 -20.24 -1.51 -7.46
N ALA A 169 -18.94 -1.69 -7.70
CA ALA A 169 -18.38 -1.88 -9.03
C ALA A 169 -17.08 -2.70 -8.93
N PHE A 170 -16.64 -3.23 -10.05
CA PHE A 170 -15.31 -3.83 -10.16
C PHE A 170 -14.71 -3.50 -11.53
N ARG A 171 -13.37 -3.49 -11.56
CA ARG A 171 -12.56 -3.38 -12.78
C ARG A 171 -11.75 -4.66 -12.92
N LEU A 172 -11.59 -5.10 -14.17
CA LEU A 172 -10.84 -6.30 -14.48
C LEU A 172 -10.01 -6.04 -15.73
N VAL A 173 -8.72 -6.31 -15.66
CA VAL A 173 -7.79 -6.13 -16.77
C VAL A 173 -7.07 -7.45 -17.01
N PRO A 174 -7.37 -8.15 -18.12
CA PRO A 174 -6.64 -9.35 -18.50
C PRO A 174 -5.26 -8.98 -19.07
N VAL A 175 -4.28 -9.84 -18.84
CA VAL A 175 -2.94 -9.70 -19.42
C VAL A 175 -2.84 -10.57 -20.67
N GLY A 176 -2.46 -9.95 -21.80
CA GLY A 176 -2.33 -10.65 -23.08
C GLY A 176 -3.67 -11.12 -23.66
N GLU A 177 -3.64 -12.21 -24.42
CA GLU A 177 -4.82 -12.83 -25.02
C GLU A 177 -5.48 -13.83 -24.07
N THR A 178 -5.79 -13.42 -22.86
CA THR A 178 -6.43 -14.26 -21.85
C THR A 178 -7.93 -14.09 -21.92
N ASP A 179 -8.67 -15.17 -22.13
CA ASP A 179 -10.11 -15.18 -21.96
C ASP A 179 -10.44 -15.21 -20.47
N VAL A 180 -11.28 -14.27 -20.05
CA VAL A 180 -11.72 -14.17 -18.67
C VAL A 180 -13.20 -14.45 -18.58
N VAL A 181 -13.54 -15.46 -17.81
CA VAL A 181 -14.93 -15.76 -17.43
C VAL A 181 -15.17 -15.21 -16.03
N VAL A 182 -16.08 -14.26 -15.90
CA VAL A 182 -16.45 -13.66 -14.63
C VAL A 182 -17.75 -14.27 -14.13
N HIS A 183 -17.69 -14.91 -12.96
CA HIS A 183 -18.88 -15.38 -12.25
C HIS A 183 -19.20 -14.37 -11.15
N ILE A 184 -20.38 -13.75 -11.23
CA ILE A 184 -20.86 -12.83 -10.21
C ILE A 184 -22.06 -13.48 -9.53
N LYS A 185 -22.03 -13.54 -8.21
CA LYS A 185 -23.15 -13.92 -7.37
C LYS A 185 -23.54 -12.72 -6.50
N ASP A 186 -24.76 -12.25 -6.63
CA ASP A 186 -25.30 -11.16 -5.82
C ASP A 186 -25.93 -11.68 -4.51
N VAL A 187 -26.38 -10.76 -3.66
CA VAL A 187 -27.04 -11.07 -2.39
C VAL A 187 -28.38 -11.84 -2.58
N GLY A 188 -28.94 -11.81 -3.78
CA GLY A 188 -30.16 -12.53 -4.16
C GLY A 188 -29.91 -13.86 -4.85
N ASP A 189 -28.70 -14.40 -4.79
CA ASP A 189 -28.28 -15.64 -5.46
C ASP A 189 -28.43 -15.63 -7.00
N LYS A 190 -28.59 -14.46 -7.60
CA LYS A 190 -28.51 -14.32 -9.06
C LYS A 190 -27.08 -14.51 -9.52
N GLU A 191 -26.89 -15.49 -10.38
CA GLU A 191 -25.60 -15.76 -11.00
C GLU A 191 -25.56 -15.14 -12.40
N TYR A 192 -24.59 -14.27 -12.66
CA TYR A 192 -24.36 -13.68 -13.98
C TYR A 192 -23.18 -14.41 -14.61
N LYS A 193 -23.46 -15.15 -15.69
CA LYS A 193 -22.43 -15.89 -16.45
C LYS A 193 -22.12 -15.17 -17.75
N ASN A 194 -20.86 -15.23 -18.16
CA ASN A 194 -20.37 -14.78 -19.47
C ASN A 194 -20.46 -13.26 -19.70
N ILE A 195 -19.66 -12.50 -18.99
CA ILE A 195 -19.36 -11.12 -19.40
C ILE A 195 -18.30 -11.19 -20.49
N SER A 196 -18.68 -10.90 -21.73
CA SER A 196 -17.76 -10.87 -22.86
C SER A 196 -16.81 -9.68 -22.77
N LYS A 197 -15.60 -9.84 -23.34
CA LYS A 197 -14.58 -8.79 -23.48
C LYS A 197 -15.21 -7.54 -24.10
N GLY A 198 -15.21 -6.43 -23.36
CA GLY A 198 -15.67 -5.12 -23.86
C GLY A 198 -17.02 -4.62 -23.36
N THR A 199 -17.68 -5.32 -22.43
CA THR A 199 -18.93 -4.85 -21.82
C THR A 199 -18.70 -4.57 -20.33
N ILE A 200 -18.16 -3.41 -20.02
CA ILE A 200 -18.20 -2.80 -18.69
C ILE A 200 -18.53 -1.32 -18.90
#